data_ec86cd48b247506b509ea415e8f54bfb
#
_entry.id   ec86cd48b247506b509ea415e8f54bfb
#
_cell.length_a   1.000
_cell.length_b   1.000
_cell.length_c   1.000
_cell.angle_alpha   90.00
_cell.angle_beta   90.00
_cell.angle_gamma   90.00
#
_symmetry.space_group_name_H-M   'P 1'
#
loop_
_entity.id
_entity.type
_entity.pdbx_description
1 polymer ?
#
loop_
_entity_poly.entity_id
_entity_poly.type
_entity_poly.pdbx_seq_one_letter_code
_entity_poly.pdbx_strand_id
1 'polypeptide(L)'
;STGVTFIEQAPKQSLVADIAPLGGKEIIVIGPEVEGTCLFCLEFEKLVTSKYKGTIPLRSAPASSLKGFELITETWATPTIFLVENGKEVWAHQGLMSADDFYKALGEFKLGKDSEAFNVAFNEGTDRRFCKQYEVFKNTPDGTFIDKLSGRPLFDTADRFDSKSGWLSFTRPVRNEVYEVVDLSYGMKRTE
;
A
#
# COMPACT_ATOMS: atom_id res chain seq x y z
N SER A 1 -59.12 13.64 13.92
CA SER A 1 -58.07 12.63 13.71
C SER A 1 -57.00 13.20 12.79
N THR A 2 -55.90 13.57 13.38
CA THR A 2 -54.68 14.01 12.60
C THR A 2 -53.99 12.75 12.13
N GLY A 3 -54.23 12.38 10.87
CA GLY A 3 -53.50 11.29 10.22
C GLY A 3 -52.06 11.72 9.91
N VAL A 4 -51.13 11.35 10.79
CA VAL A 4 -49.70 11.43 10.50
C VAL A 4 -49.30 10.10 9.89
N THR A 5 -48.87 10.11 8.65
CA THR A 5 -48.32 8.94 7.99
C THR A 5 -46.79 9.05 8.03
N PHE A 6 -46.13 8.08 8.70
CA PHE A 6 -44.68 7.95 8.67
C PHE A 6 -44.29 7.24 7.38
N ILE A 7 -43.48 7.89 6.55
CA ILE A 7 -42.88 7.25 5.39
C ILE A 7 -41.42 7.04 5.74
N GLU A 8 -41.04 5.77 5.90
CA GLU A 8 -39.63 5.37 6.04
C GLU A 8 -38.92 5.67 4.71
N GLN A 9 -37.97 6.58 4.77
CA GLN A 9 -37.09 6.79 3.62
C GLN A 9 -36.18 5.57 3.51
N ALA A 10 -36.30 4.84 2.41
CA ALA A 10 -35.32 3.82 2.07
C ALA A 10 -33.91 4.43 2.10
N PRO A 11 -32.92 3.74 2.68
CA PRO A 11 -31.57 4.23 2.69
C PRO A 11 -31.14 4.52 1.24
N LYS A 12 -30.57 5.70 1.01
CA LYS A 12 -30.00 6.05 -0.30
C LYS A 12 -28.91 5.02 -0.61
N GLN A 13 -29.23 4.04 -1.46
CA GLN A 13 -28.22 3.23 -2.09
C GLN A 13 -27.39 4.17 -2.95
N SER A 14 -26.12 4.37 -2.59
CA SER A 14 -25.20 5.00 -3.51
C SER A 14 -25.05 4.02 -4.70
N LEU A 15 -25.50 4.44 -5.88
CA LEU A 15 -25.28 3.69 -7.12
C LEU A 15 -23.77 3.79 -7.45
N VAL A 16 -22.98 2.93 -6.82
CA VAL A 16 -21.58 2.75 -7.22
C VAL A 16 -21.58 2.01 -8.55
N ALA A 17 -20.88 2.57 -9.54
CA ALA A 17 -20.76 1.93 -10.84
C ALA A 17 -20.06 0.57 -10.72
N ASP A 18 -20.47 -0.40 -11.53
CA ASP A 18 -19.79 -1.70 -11.63
C ASP A 18 -18.34 -1.51 -12.04
N ILE A 19 -17.45 -2.30 -11.42
CA ILE A 19 -16.04 -2.37 -11.78
C ILE A 19 -15.69 -3.75 -12.33
N ALA A 20 -14.83 -3.76 -13.34
CA ALA A 20 -14.28 -4.96 -13.96
C ALA A 20 -12.76 -4.98 -13.84
N PRO A 21 -12.10 -6.16 -13.99
CA PRO A 21 -10.65 -6.24 -13.97
C PRO A 21 -10.00 -5.31 -15.01
N LEU A 22 -8.96 -4.58 -14.58
CA LEU A 22 -8.15 -3.75 -15.49
C LEU A 22 -7.14 -4.58 -16.30
N GLY A 23 -6.90 -5.82 -15.89
CA GLY A 23 -5.78 -6.64 -16.32
C GLY A 23 -4.52 -6.39 -15.49
N GLY A 24 -3.61 -7.39 -15.42
CA GLY A 24 -2.44 -7.32 -14.59
C GLY A 24 -2.74 -7.34 -13.09
N LYS A 25 -1.82 -6.80 -12.31
CA LYS A 25 -1.92 -6.76 -10.85
C LYS A 25 -2.76 -5.59 -10.37
N GLU A 26 -3.67 -5.83 -9.43
CA GLU A 26 -4.53 -4.82 -8.80
C GLU A 26 -4.73 -5.13 -7.31
N ILE A 27 -5.04 -4.07 -6.56
CA ILE A 27 -5.51 -4.15 -5.18
C ILE A 27 -6.99 -3.78 -5.19
N ILE A 28 -7.85 -4.66 -4.68
CA ILE A 28 -9.28 -4.43 -4.54
C ILE A 28 -9.62 -4.43 -3.06
N VAL A 29 -10.20 -3.34 -2.58
CA VAL A 29 -10.68 -3.20 -1.20
C VAL A 29 -12.19 -3.22 -1.21
N ILE A 30 -12.77 -4.26 -0.64
CA ILE A 30 -14.22 -4.40 -0.52
C ILE A 30 -14.67 -3.60 0.70
N GLY A 31 -15.55 -2.64 0.44
CA GLY A 31 -16.22 -1.85 1.44
C GLY A 31 -17.68 -2.28 1.66
N PRO A 32 -18.41 -1.54 2.51
CA PRO A 32 -19.81 -1.84 2.79
C PRO A 32 -20.70 -1.50 1.59
N GLU A 33 -21.85 -2.17 1.50
CA GLU A 33 -22.87 -1.86 0.49
C GLU A 33 -23.53 -0.49 0.72
N VAL A 34 -23.54 -0.02 1.97
CA VAL A 34 -24.03 1.31 2.35
C VAL A 34 -22.85 2.13 2.87
N GLU A 35 -22.58 3.25 2.20
CA GLU A 35 -21.48 4.15 2.56
C GLU A 35 -21.59 4.63 4.02
N GLY A 36 -20.46 4.70 4.71
CA GLY A 36 -20.35 5.19 6.09
C GLY A 36 -20.74 4.19 7.18
N THR A 37 -21.14 2.96 6.85
CA THR A 37 -21.57 1.97 7.84
C THR A 37 -20.45 1.08 8.38
N CYS A 38 -19.22 1.21 7.84
CA CYS A 38 -18.09 0.36 8.20
C CYS A 38 -16.97 1.17 8.85
N LEU A 39 -16.87 1.12 10.17
CA LEU A 39 -15.81 1.83 10.93
C LEU A 39 -14.42 1.30 10.61
N PHE A 40 -14.25 -0.01 10.44
CA PHE A 40 -12.97 -0.62 10.08
C PHE A 40 -12.54 -0.24 8.65
N CYS A 41 -13.49 0.01 7.74
CA CYS A 41 -13.18 0.51 6.41
C CYS A 41 -12.63 1.93 6.45
N LEU A 42 -13.21 2.80 7.28
CA LEU A 42 -12.71 4.15 7.50
C LEU A 42 -11.32 4.14 8.14
N GLU A 43 -11.07 3.24 9.07
CA GLU A 43 -9.76 3.09 9.69
C GLU A 43 -8.71 2.60 8.66
N PHE A 44 -9.03 1.61 7.83
CA PHE A 44 -8.14 1.15 6.78
C PHE A 44 -7.87 2.23 5.72
N GLU A 45 -8.88 3.01 5.35
CA GLU A 45 -8.72 4.18 4.48
C GLU A 45 -7.72 5.18 5.07
N LYS A 46 -7.83 5.49 6.34
CA LYS A 46 -6.92 6.38 7.05
C LYS A 46 -5.49 5.83 7.12
N LEU A 47 -5.34 4.53 7.41
CA LEU A 47 -4.03 3.88 7.56
C LEU A 47 -3.32 3.65 6.22
N VAL A 48 -4.05 3.30 5.18
CA VAL A 48 -3.49 2.82 3.91
C VAL A 48 -4.03 3.56 2.69
N THR A 49 -5.31 3.42 2.36
CA THR A 49 -5.80 3.78 1.02
C THR A 49 -5.70 5.26 0.70
N SER A 50 -5.92 6.15 1.68
CA SER A 50 -5.77 7.61 1.49
C SER A 50 -4.33 8.06 1.24
N LYS A 51 -3.35 7.27 1.67
CA LYS A 51 -1.91 7.56 1.59
C LYS A 51 -1.21 6.79 0.47
N TYR A 52 -1.87 5.78 -0.09
CA TYR A 52 -1.30 4.92 -1.11
C TYR A 52 -1.09 5.69 -2.42
N LYS A 53 0.14 5.67 -2.94
CA LYS A 53 0.56 6.29 -4.21
C LYS A 53 1.38 5.32 -5.07
N GLY A 54 1.26 4.03 -4.83
CA GLY A 54 2.00 3.00 -5.55
C GLY A 54 1.52 2.84 -7.00
N THR A 55 2.29 2.07 -7.76
CA THR A 55 2.03 1.85 -9.20
C THR A 55 0.99 0.77 -9.48
N ILE A 56 0.78 -0.18 -8.53
CA ILE A 56 -0.30 -1.15 -8.66
C ILE A 56 -1.61 -0.42 -8.35
N PRO A 57 -2.60 -0.44 -9.27
CA PRO A 57 -3.88 0.22 -9.03
C PRO A 57 -4.56 -0.29 -7.77
N LEU A 58 -5.08 0.63 -6.95
CA LEU A 58 -5.91 0.33 -5.80
C LEU A 58 -7.29 0.91 -6.02
N ARG A 59 -8.32 0.07 -5.99
CA ARG A 59 -9.72 0.48 -6.12
C ARG A 59 -10.54 -0.07 -4.96
N SER A 60 -11.50 0.74 -4.49
CA SER A 60 -12.45 0.34 -3.46
C SER A 60 -13.85 0.28 -4.04
N ALA A 61 -14.60 -0.76 -3.70
CA ALA A 61 -15.98 -0.94 -4.14
C ALA A 61 -16.73 -1.89 -3.20
N PRO A 62 -18.08 -1.80 -3.12
CA PRO A 62 -18.86 -2.85 -2.48
C PRO A 62 -18.80 -4.14 -3.32
N ALA A 63 -18.98 -5.29 -2.69
CA ALA A 63 -18.89 -6.59 -3.35
C ALA A 63 -19.88 -6.72 -4.52
N SER A 64 -21.07 -6.13 -4.41
CA SER A 64 -22.09 -6.15 -5.46
C SER A 64 -21.68 -5.46 -6.76
N SER A 65 -20.71 -4.56 -6.70
CA SER A 65 -20.21 -3.81 -7.87
C SER A 65 -19.13 -4.55 -8.66
N LEU A 66 -18.60 -5.65 -8.16
CA LEU A 66 -17.55 -6.41 -8.83
C LEU A 66 -18.13 -7.31 -9.93
N LYS A 67 -17.62 -7.15 -11.15
CA LYS A 67 -18.00 -7.96 -12.32
C LYS A 67 -16.77 -8.54 -12.99
N GLY A 68 -16.80 -9.85 -13.25
CA GLY A 68 -15.72 -10.54 -13.96
C GLY A 68 -14.47 -10.84 -13.12
N PHE A 69 -14.51 -10.67 -11.80
CA PHE A 69 -13.48 -11.12 -10.88
C PHE A 69 -13.71 -12.58 -10.47
N GLU A 70 -12.65 -13.34 -10.37
CA GLU A 70 -12.65 -14.70 -9.82
C GLU A 70 -12.10 -14.65 -8.39
N LEU A 71 -12.98 -14.51 -7.42
CA LEU A 71 -12.66 -14.41 -5.99
C LEU A 71 -13.07 -15.70 -5.28
N ILE A 72 -12.22 -16.20 -4.39
CA ILE A 72 -12.43 -17.42 -3.60
C ILE A 72 -12.85 -17.06 -2.17
N THR A 73 -12.18 -16.05 -1.58
CA THR A 73 -12.45 -15.59 -0.23
C THR A 73 -13.78 -14.84 -0.18
N GLU A 74 -14.60 -15.16 0.80
CA GLU A 74 -15.88 -14.51 1.01
C GLU A 74 -15.71 -13.06 1.47
N THR A 75 -16.69 -12.23 1.15
CA THR A 75 -16.66 -10.76 1.37
C THR A 75 -17.65 -10.28 2.44
N TRP A 76 -18.13 -11.18 3.31
CA TRP A 76 -19.06 -10.82 4.39
C TRP A 76 -18.44 -9.91 5.44
N ALA A 77 -17.14 -9.95 5.67
CA ALA A 77 -16.42 -9.03 6.53
C ALA A 77 -15.90 -7.83 5.72
N THR A 78 -16.09 -6.62 6.21
CA THR A 78 -15.57 -5.41 5.60
C THR A 78 -14.64 -4.67 6.55
N PRO A 79 -13.47 -4.18 6.05
CA PRO A 79 -12.96 -4.35 4.69
C PRO A 79 -12.54 -5.80 4.42
N THR A 80 -12.63 -6.26 3.18
CA THR A 80 -11.89 -7.41 2.67
C THR A 80 -10.92 -6.93 1.60
N ILE A 81 -9.64 -7.24 1.76
CA ILE A 81 -8.57 -6.77 0.87
C ILE A 81 -8.15 -7.92 -0.04
N PHE A 82 -8.16 -7.69 -1.34
CA PHE A 82 -7.70 -8.64 -2.34
C PHE A 82 -6.49 -8.12 -3.09
N LEU A 83 -5.53 -8.99 -3.32
CA LEU A 83 -4.51 -8.82 -4.36
C LEU A 83 -4.90 -9.75 -5.50
N VAL A 84 -5.16 -9.18 -6.67
CA VAL A 84 -5.62 -9.92 -7.85
C VAL A 84 -4.67 -9.74 -9.02
N GLU A 85 -4.59 -10.76 -9.85
CA GLU A 85 -3.85 -10.71 -11.12
C GLU A 85 -4.77 -11.20 -12.24
N ASN A 86 -4.98 -10.34 -13.24
CA ASN A 86 -5.94 -10.58 -14.32
C ASN A 86 -7.35 -10.95 -13.79
N GLY A 87 -7.78 -10.28 -12.74
CA GLY A 87 -9.08 -10.49 -12.11
C GLY A 87 -9.20 -11.73 -11.22
N LYS A 88 -8.12 -12.50 -11.05
CA LYS A 88 -8.09 -13.69 -10.19
C LYS A 88 -7.46 -13.39 -8.84
N GLU A 89 -8.07 -13.88 -7.77
CA GLU A 89 -7.50 -13.78 -6.43
C GLU A 89 -6.14 -14.48 -6.35
N VAL A 90 -5.13 -13.74 -5.89
CA VAL A 90 -3.80 -14.27 -5.53
C VAL A 90 -3.67 -14.35 -4.02
N TRP A 91 -4.18 -13.35 -3.31
CA TRP A 91 -4.16 -13.25 -1.86
C TRP A 91 -5.37 -12.44 -1.38
N ALA A 92 -5.86 -12.75 -0.20
CA ALA A 92 -6.92 -12.00 0.44
C ALA A 92 -6.78 -11.95 1.97
N HIS A 93 -7.33 -10.90 2.55
CA HIS A 93 -7.46 -10.73 3.99
C HIS A 93 -8.84 -10.19 4.33
N GLN A 94 -9.54 -10.86 5.23
CA GLN A 94 -10.83 -10.41 5.76
C GLN A 94 -10.63 -9.54 7.02
N GLY A 95 -11.25 -8.39 7.06
CA GLY A 95 -11.20 -7.48 8.19
C GLY A 95 -10.06 -6.47 8.12
N LEU A 96 -9.96 -5.67 9.18
CA LEU A 96 -8.92 -4.66 9.32
C LEU A 96 -7.53 -5.31 9.45
N MET A 97 -6.55 -4.72 8.81
CA MET A 97 -5.15 -5.08 8.97
C MET A 97 -4.29 -3.83 9.12
N SER A 98 -3.10 -4.00 9.71
CA SER A 98 -2.12 -2.93 9.85
C SER A 98 -1.53 -2.52 8.50
N ALA A 99 -1.03 -1.30 8.41
CA ALA A 99 -0.28 -0.84 7.24
C ALA A 99 0.94 -1.72 6.97
N ASP A 100 1.68 -2.11 8.01
CA ASP A 100 2.87 -2.96 7.89
C ASP A 100 2.54 -4.32 7.28
N ASP A 101 1.49 -4.98 7.75
CA ASP A 101 1.04 -6.27 7.22
C ASP A 101 0.54 -6.15 5.78
N PHE A 102 -0.19 -5.08 5.47
CA PHE A 102 -0.63 -4.79 4.11
C PHE A 102 0.56 -4.62 3.14
N TYR A 103 1.54 -3.78 3.50
CA TYR A 103 2.70 -3.54 2.64
C TYR A 103 3.62 -4.75 2.53
N LYS A 104 3.70 -5.60 3.55
CA LYS A 104 4.41 -6.88 3.45
C LYS A 104 3.75 -7.81 2.44
N ALA A 105 2.42 -7.97 2.49
CA ALA A 105 1.67 -8.74 1.51
C ALA A 105 1.81 -8.17 0.08
N LEU A 106 1.71 -6.84 -0.05
CA LEU A 106 1.91 -6.15 -1.32
C LEU A 106 3.35 -6.33 -1.84
N GLY A 107 4.34 -6.31 -0.95
CA GLY A 107 5.74 -6.55 -1.26
C GLY A 107 5.98 -7.96 -1.82
N GLU A 108 5.42 -8.98 -1.19
CA GLU A 108 5.46 -10.36 -1.73
C GLU A 108 4.82 -10.43 -3.12
N PHE A 109 3.69 -9.78 -3.29
CA PHE A 109 2.95 -9.77 -4.55
C PHE A 109 3.67 -9.03 -5.68
N LYS A 110 4.27 -7.89 -5.39
CA LYS A 110 4.94 -7.02 -6.38
C LYS A 110 6.39 -7.41 -6.65
N LEU A 111 7.15 -7.68 -5.59
CA LEU A 111 8.60 -7.87 -5.66
C LEU A 111 9.00 -9.34 -5.71
N GLY A 112 8.16 -10.21 -5.15
CA GLY A 112 8.47 -11.62 -4.93
C GLY A 112 9.17 -11.84 -3.58
N LYS A 113 8.73 -12.84 -2.84
CA LYS A 113 9.20 -13.18 -1.49
C LYS A 113 10.72 -13.42 -1.41
N ASP A 114 11.31 -13.99 -2.47
CA ASP A 114 12.72 -14.37 -2.52
C ASP A 114 13.60 -13.31 -3.21
N SER A 115 13.04 -12.16 -3.56
CA SER A 115 13.79 -11.07 -4.21
C SER A 115 14.70 -10.33 -3.23
N GLU A 116 15.83 -9.80 -3.74
CA GLU A 116 16.72 -8.93 -2.97
C GLU A 116 15.96 -7.69 -2.46
N ALA A 117 15.11 -7.09 -3.29
CA ALA A 117 14.31 -5.94 -2.92
C ALA A 117 13.34 -6.23 -1.76
N PHE A 118 12.68 -7.40 -1.75
CA PHE A 118 11.83 -7.82 -0.64
C PHE A 118 12.65 -8.06 0.64
N ASN A 119 13.81 -8.71 0.51
CA ASN A 119 14.70 -8.97 1.65
C ASN A 119 15.20 -7.67 2.30
N VAL A 120 15.60 -6.68 1.50
CA VAL A 120 16.00 -5.36 2.01
C VAL A 120 14.83 -4.66 2.70
N ALA A 121 13.64 -4.67 2.11
CA ALA A 121 12.48 -3.94 2.62
C ALA A 121 11.87 -4.55 3.89
N PHE A 122 11.93 -5.88 4.07
CA PHE A 122 11.16 -6.57 5.12
C PHE A 122 11.96 -7.53 6.00
N ASN A 123 13.18 -7.90 5.64
CA ASN A 123 13.99 -8.88 6.34
C ASN A 123 15.37 -8.34 6.79
N GLU A 124 15.48 -7.02 6.97
CA GLU A 124 16.73 -6.36 7.41
C GLU A 124 17.93 -6.64 6.49
N GLY A 125 17.66 -6.93 5.22
CA GLY A 125 18.71 -7.13 4.22
C GLY A 125 19.44 -5.83 3.89
N THR A 126 20.65 -5.94 3.38
CA THR A 126 21.46 -4.79 2.94
C THR A 126 21.89 -4.96 1.49
N ASP A 127 21.67 -3.95 0.68
CA ASP A 127 22.15 -3.89 -0.69
C ASP A 127 23.67 -3.87 -0.75
N ARG A 128 24.21 -4.38 -1.85
CA ARG A 128 25.67 -4.37 -2.11
C ARG A 128 26.17 -2.96 -2.32
N ARG A 129 27.31 -2.65 -1.72
CA ARG A 129 28.05 -1.40 -1.99
C ARG A 129 28.44 -1.33 -3.47
N PHE A 130 28.51 -0.11 -4.02
CA PHE A 130 28.95 0.16 -5.38
C PHE A 130 28.18 -0.62 -6.46
N CYS A 131 26.92 -1.00 -6.18
CA CYS A 131 26.11 -1.63 -7.22
C CYS A 131 25.80 -0.64 -8.37
N LYS A 132 25.57 -1.19 -9.56
CA LYS A 132 25.29 -0.37 -10.76
C LYS A 132 24.10 0.60 -10.56
N GLN A 133 23.13 0.23 -9.75
CA GLN A 133 21.97 1.09 -9.45
C GLN A 133 22.39 2.35 -8.71
N TYR A 134 23.29 2.25 -7.73
CA TYR A 134 23.76 3.42 -6.99
C TYR A 134 24.63 4.34 -7.86
N GLU A 135 25.41 3.80 -8.77
CA GLU A 135 26.17 4.62 -9.74
C GLU A 135 25.22 5.43 -10.64
N VAL A 136 24.13 4.82 -11.11
CA VAL A 136 23.10 5.53 -11.88
C VAL A 136 22.45 6.62 -11.04
N PHE A 137 22.09 6.32 -9.79
CA PHE A 137 21.38 7.26 -8.90
C PHE A 137 22.25 8.42 -8.40
N LYS A 138 23.57 8.28 -8.40
CA LYS A 138 24.47 9.41 -8.06
C LYS A 138 24.30 10.61 -8.98
N ASN A 139 23.98 10.39 -10.24
CA ASN A 139 23.92 11.39 -11.29
C ASN A 139 22.52 11.57 -11.89
N THR A 140 21.47 11.14 -11.19
CA THR A 140 20.09 11.40 -11.63
C THR A 140 19.80 12.89 -11.63
N PRO A 141 18.94 13.37 -12.55
CA PRO A 141 18.39 14.73 -12.50
C PRO A 141 17.71 15.02 -11.16
N ASP A 142 17.46 16.31 -10.90
CA ASP A 142 16.72 16.71 -9.70
C ASP A 142 15.36 16.03 -9.62
N GLY A 143 15.04 15.57 -8.42
CA GLY A 143 13.82 14.84 -8.16
C GLY A 143 13.77 14.26 -6.75
N THR A 144 12.81 13.40 -6.53
CA THR A 144 12.57 12.75 -5.23
C THR A 144 12.65 11.24 -5.37
N PHE A 145 13.39 10.59 -4.50
CA PHE A 145 13.36 9.14 -4.34
C PHE A 145 12.10 8.74 -3.58
N ILE A 146 11.37 7.78 -4.11
CA ILE A 146 10.10 7.33 -3.55
C ILE A 146 10.18 5.86 -3.13
N ASP A 147 9.36 5.48 -2.15
CA ASP A 147 9.17 4.08 -1.79
C ASP A 147 8.53 3.30 -2.95
N LYS A 148 9.10 2.14 -3.25
CA LYS A 148 8.72 1.34 -4.42
C LYS A 148 7.31 0.73 -4.30
N LEU A 149 6.81 0.55 -3.09
CA LEU A 149 5.50 -0.05 -2.83
C LEU A 149 4.42 1.00 -2.63
N SER A 150 4.63 1.93 -1.72
CA SER A 150 3.65 2.95 -1.35
C SER A 150 3.63 4.16 -2.29
N GLY A 151 4.73 4.39 -3.03
CA GLY A 151 4.94 5.58 -3.83
C GLY A 151 5.19 6.85 -3.02
N ARG A 152 5.37 6.74 -1.70
CA ARG A 152 5.59 7.89 -0.82
C ARG A 152 7.01 8.42 -0.96
N PRO A 153 7.20 9.75 -0.85
CA PRO A 153 8.51 10.36 -0.94
C PRO A 153 9.40 9.95 0.25
N LEU A 154 10.67 9.68 0.00
CA LEU A 154 11.66 9.30 1.02
C LEU A 154 12.77 10.33 1.15
N PHE A 155 13.44 10.66 0.04
CA PHE A 155 14.60 11.56 0.02
C PHE A 155 14.61 12.42 -1.23
N ASP A 156 15.00 13.69 -1.08
CA ASP A 156 15.21 14.59 -2.21
C ASP A 156 16.66 14.57 -2.69
N THR A 157 16.86 14.72 -3.98
CA THR A 157 18.20 14.79 -4.59
C THR A 157 19.00 15.99 -4.10
N ALA A 158 18.33 17.08 -3.69
CA ALA A 158 18.95 18.25 -3.10
C ALA A 158 19.72 17.93 -1.79
N ASP A 159 19.31 16.91 -1.07
CA ASP A 159 19.91 16.46 0.18
C ASP A 159 20.93 15.31 -0.02
N ARG A 160 21.19 14.92 -1.26
CA ARG A 160 22.16 13.87 -1.61
C ARG A 160 23.59 14.34 -1.46
N PHE A 161 24.46 13.47 -0.93
CA PHE A 161 25.89 13.73 -0.85
C PHE A 161 26.71 12.45 -1.04
N ASP A 162 27.98 12.60 -1.39
CA ASP A 162 28.91 11.47 -1.53
C ASP A 162 29.60 11.18 -0.21
N SER A 163 29.13 10.16 0.50
CA SER A 163 29.69 9.70 1.78
C SER A 163 30.95 8.85 1.63
N LYS A 164 31.36 8.51 0.38
CA LYS A 164 32.44 7.55 0.08
C LYS A 164 32.20 6.13 0.60
N SER A 165 30.99 5.83 1.10
CA SER A 165 30.63 4.52 1.65
C SER A 165 30.33 3.48 0.56
N GLY A 166 30.03 3.91 -0.67
CA GLY A 166 29.54 3.08 -1.75
C GLY A 166 28.03 2.88 -1.76
N TRP A 167 27.31 3.54 -0.86
CA TRP A 167 25.85 3.62 -0.84
C TRP A 167 25.38 5.02 -1.17
N LEU A 168 24.13 5.08 -1.64
CA LEU A 168 23.41 6.34 -1.80
C LEU A 168 23.16 6.97 -0.43
N SER A 169 23.55 8.24 -0.26
CA SER A 169 23.54 8.91 1.04
C SER A 169 22.86 10.27 0.97
N PHE A 170 22.11 10.60 2.02
CA PHE A 170 21.34 11.84 2.14
C PHE A 170 21.57 12.48 3.50
N THR A 171 21.51 13.80 3.56
CA THR A 171 21.68 14.56 4.80
C THR A 171 20.43 14.55 5.69
N ARG A 172 19.27 14.35 5.07
CA ARG A 172 17.97 14.25 5.75
C ARG A 172 16.92 13.56 4.88
N PRO A 173 15.90 12.92 5.48
CA PRO A 173 14.75 12.42 4.75
C PRO A 173 13.75 13.54 4.42
N VAL A 174 12.78 13.25 3.56
CA VAL A 174 11.57 14.05 3.43
C VAL A 174 10.81 14.03 4.76
N ARG A 175 10.36 15.19 5.21
CA ARG A 175 9.78 15.37 6.54
C ARG A 175 8.61 14.40 6.81
N ASN A 176 8.64 13.73 7.97
CA ASN A 176 7.62 12.81 8.46
C ASN A 176 7.41 11.53 7.59
N GLU A 177 8.32 11.21 6.69
CA GLU A 177 8.18 10.04 5.82
C GLU A 177 9.09 8.87 6.22
N VAL A 178 10.12 9.13 7.00
CA VAL A 178 11.09 8.12 7.47
C VAL A 178 11.20 8.20 8.99
N TYR A 179 11.23 7.05 9.65
CA TYR A 179 11.47 6.92 11.08
C TYR A 179 12.86 6.34 11.31
N GLU A 180 13.55 6.87 12.30
CA GLU A 180 14.85 6.35 12.73
C GLU A 180 14.63 5.31 13.83
N VAL A 181 15.25 4.15 13.68
CA VAL A 181 15.23 3.06 14.66
C VAL A 181 16.66 2.74 15.08
N VAL A 182 16.87 2.50 16.37
CA VAL A 182 18.19 2.08 16.88
C VAL A 182 18.40 0.61 16.56
N ASP A 183 19.42 0.32 15.74
CA ASP A 183 19.90 -1.03 15.49
C ASP A 183 21.04 -1.36 16.46
N LEU A 184 20.89 -2.44 17.21
CA LEU A 184 21.89 -2.97 18.16
C LEU A 184 22.55 -4.25 17.65
N SER A 185 22.31 -4.65 16.41
CA SER A 185 22.90 -5.85 15.85
C SER A 185 24.42 -5.78 15.76
N TYR A 186 25.06 -6.94 15.77
CA TYR A 186 26.53 -7.10 15.70
C TYR A 186 27.33 -6.33 16.80
N GLY A 187 26.70 -6.04 17.95
CA GLY A 187 27.36 -5.35 19.07
C GLY A 187 27.68 -3.87 18.80
N MET A 188 27.12 -3.28 17.76
CA MET A 188 27.25 -1.86 17.42
C MET A 188 25.92 -1.15 17.62
N LYS A 189 25.97 0.11 18.07
CA LYS A 189 24.79 0.99 18.08
C LYS A 189 24.77 1.79 16.77
N ARG A 190 23.75 1.54 15.94
CA ARG A 190 23.53 2.25 14.67
C ARG A 190 22.12 2.82 14.64
N THR A 191 21.88 3.75 13.73
CA THR A 191 20.54 4.26 13.40
C THR A 191 20.17 3.80 12.00
N GLU A 192 19.01 3.20 11.86
CA GLU A 192 18.43 2.74 10.59
C GLU A 192 17.10 3.44 10.30
#